data_9f6680459df276b019de5abf4c41ed22
#
_entry.id   9f6680459df276b019de5abf4c41ed22
#
_cell.length_a   1.000
_cell.length_b   1.000
_cell.length_c   1.000
_cell.angle_alpha   90.00
_cell.angle_beta   90.00
_cell.angle_gamma   90.00
#
_symmetry.space_group_name_H-M   'P 1'
#
loop_
_entity.id
_entity.type
_entity.pdbx_description
1 polymer ?
#
loop_
_entity_poly.entity_id
_entity_poly.type
_entity_poly.pdbx_seq_one_letter_code
_entity_poly.pdbx_strand_id
1 'polypeptide(L)'
;MDISWLGHSSVRIVSRDITLITDPYPDSIGFSMGQQVADIVTVSNDHPNHCGAELVGGDPRILKGPGQFEVHGYNIAGLGTKLEESEHTDSDEEVVKIRRTNTVYTYRSEGLTVCYLGDLKRRLTPAQIGDQGSVDVLIVPAGGGCTISPSEVLEQANVFNPKIIIPVHYSQETAVDGLEPIDRFLTEFGVEAPPPQIRVNVTLTSLPRETQVVVLRKVS
;
A
#
# COMPACT_ATOMS: atom_id res chain seq x y z
N MET A 1 3.97 7.53 -15.03
CA MET A 1 4.26 7.11 -13.63
C MET A 1 5.12 5.88 -13.62
N ASP A 2 6.22 5.89 -12.85
CA ASP A 2 7.02 4.69 -12.59
C ASP A 2 6.75 4.20 -11.17
N ILE A 3 6.41 2.90 -11.05
CA ILE A 3 6.10 2.29 -9.75
C ILE A 3 7.09 1.16 -9.50
N SER A 4 7.77 1.17 -8.36
CA SER A 4 8.70 0.13 -7.92
C SER A 4 8.49 -0.25 -6.46
N TRP A 5 8.75 -1.51 -6.13
CA TRP A 5 8.56 -2.04 -4.79
C TRP A 5 9.86 -1.97 -3.99
N LEU A 6 9.82 -1.33 -2.83
CA LEU A 6 10.97 -1.20 -1.93
C LEU A 6 11.06 -2.35 -0.91
N GLY A 7 10.06 -3.23 -0.88
CA GLY A 7 9.92 -4.33 0.06
C GLY A 7 8.79 -4.09 1.06
N HIS A 8 8.39 -5.13 1.77
CA HIS A 8 7.28 -5.10 2.72
C HIS A 8 6.03 -4.45 2.07
N SER A 9 5.47 -3.42 2.70
CA SER A 9 4.37 -2.61 2.15
C SER A 9 4.84 -1.37 1.37
N SER A 10 6.15 -1.07 1.38
CA SER A 10 6.68 0.18 0.84
C SER A 10 6.81 0.17 -0.68
N VAL A 11 6.26 1.19 -1.32
CA VAL A 11 6.29 1.40 -2.77
C VAL A 11 6.80 2.80 -3.07
N ARG A 12 7.62 2.91 -4.12
CA ARG A 12 8.05 4.19 -4.67
C ARG A 12 7.29 4.47 -5.96
N ILE A 13 6.66 5.63 -6.01
CA ILE A 13 5.91 6.14 -7.16
C ILE A 13 6.56 7.43 -7.64
N VAL A 14 7.01 7.46 -8.88
CA VAL A 14 7.63 8.65 -9.49
C VAL A 14 6.73 9.18 -10.60
N SER A 15 6.37 10.45 -10.53
CA SER A 15 5.58 11.15 -11.53
C SER A 15 6.07 12.59 -11.64
N ARG A 16 6.38 13.08 -12.84
CA ARG A 16 6.90 14.44 -13.09
C ARG A 16 8.11 14.81 -12.21
N ASP A 17 9.05 13.90 -12.07
CA ASP A 17 10.25 14.07 -11.25
C ASP A 17 9.98 14.18 -9.73
N ILE A 18 8.73 14.01 -9.29
CA ILE A 18 8.35 13.97 -7.89
C ILE A 18 8.29 12.51 -7.43
N THR A 19 9.04 12.23 -6.39
CA THR A 19 9.11 10.90 -5.76
C THR A 19 8.21 10.84 -4.53
N LEU A 20 7.28 9.89 -4.53
CA LEU A 20 6.42 9.56 -3.42
C LEU A 20 6.79 8.16 -2.91
N ILE A 21 6.91 8.00 -1.58
CA ILE A 21 7.14 6.71 -0.92
C ILE A 21 6.00 6.44 0.06
N THR A 22 5.47 5.20 0.00
CA THR A 22 4.45 4.70 0.93
C THR A 22 5.10 3.88 2.04
N ASP A 23 4.60 3.99 3.25
CA ASP A 23 4.92 3.12 4.41
C ASP A 23 6.41 2.69 4.49
N PRO A 24 7.34 3.63 4.66
CA PRO A 24 8.74 3.29 4.88
C PRO A 24 8.89 2.47 6.17
N TYR A 25 9.84 1.56 6.18
CA TYR A 25 10.04 0.60 7.25
C TYR A 25 11.50 0.50 7.69
N PRO A 26 11.79 0.12 8.96
CA PRO A 26 13.14 -0.04 9.47
C PRO A 26 13.77 -1.39 9.06
N ASP A 27 15.08 -1.45 9.00
CA ASP A 27 15.85 -2.66 8.68
C ASP A 27 15.62 -3.81 9.69
N SER A 28 15.06 -3.50 10.86
CA SER A 28 14.74 -4.50 11.90
C SER A 28 13.75 -5.57 11.46
N ILE A 29 13.04 -5.38 10.35
CA ILE A 29 12.15 -6.41 9.78
C ILE A 29 12.88 -7.51 8.99
N GLY A 30 14.22 -7.46 8.94
CA GLY A 30 15.07 -8.49 8.34
C GLY A 30 15.55 -8.19 6.93
N PHE A 31 15.13 -7.09 6.32
CA PHE A 31 15.63 -6.60 5.03
C PHE A 31 15.53 -5.07 4.95
N SER A 32 16.36 -4.46 4.11
CA SER A 32 16.47 -3.01 4.00
C SER A 32 15.77 -2.49 2.73
N MET A 33 15.18 -1.30 2.83
CA MET A 33 14.72 -0.56 1.64
C MET A 33 15.86 0.26 1.00
N GLY A 34 17.09 0.21 1.57
CA GLY A 34 18.20 1.04 1.15
C GLY A 34 18.01 2.53 1.49
N GLN A 35 18.99 3.34 1.09
CA GLN A 35 18.85 4.79 1.26
C GLN A 35 17.86 5.34 0.23
N GLN A 36 16.77 5.88 0.72
CA GLN A 36 15.72 6.49 -0.11
C GLN A 36 15.68 8.00 0.09
N VAL A 37 15.35 8.71 -0.98
CA VAL A 37 15.09 10.16 -0.98
C VAL A 37 13.73 10.36 -1.63
N ALA A 38 12.88 11.20 -1.04
CA ALA A 38 11.55 11.48 -1.56
C ALA A 38 11.14 12.93 -1.33
N ASP A 39 10.13 13.36 -2.09
CA ASP A 39 9.44 14.64 -1.93
C ASP A 39 8.18 14.49 -1.06
N ILE A 40 7.57 13.30 -1.09
CA ILE A 40 6.36 12.97 -0.35
C ILE A 40 6.53 11.59 0.31
N VAL A 41 6.13 11.49 1.57
CA VAL A 41 5.98 10.21 2.27
C VAL A 41 4.56 10.10 2.79
N THR A 42 3.90 8.98 2.55
CA THR A 42 2.61 8.65 3.17
C THR A 42 2.76 7.49 4.14
N VAL A 43 2.07 7.58 5.27
CA VAL A 43 2.08 6.57 6.33
C VAL A 43 0.65 6.11 6.56
N SER A 44 0.37 4.82 6.28
CA SER A 44 -0.98 4.27 6.36
C SER A 44 -1.41 4.00 7.80
N ASN A 45 -0.48 3.64 8.67
CA ASN A 45 -0.76 3.34 10.07
C ASN A 45 0.48 3.53 10.97
N ASP A 46 0.29 3.47 12.29
CA ASP A 46 1.34 3.71 13.29
C ASP A 46 2.14 2.45 13.67
N HIS A 47 1.98 1.34 12.95
CA HIS A 47 2.78 0.15 13.22
C HIS A 47 4.25 0.42 12.86
N PRO A 48 5.24 0.02 13.71
CA PRO A 48 6.66 0.28 13.47
C PRO A 48 7.16 -0.12 12.06
N ASN A 49 6.58 -1.16 11.47
CA ASN A 49 6.94 -1.65 10.15
C ASN A 49 6.31 -0.84 8.99
N HIS A 50 5.56 0.23 9.28
CA HIS A 50 4.86 1.06 8.31
C HIS A 50 5.12 2.57 8.48
N CYS A 51 5.75 2.99 9.58
CA CYS A 51 5.82 4.39 9.95
C CYS A 51 7.23 5.00 10.01
N GLY A 52 8.22 4.38 9.35
CA GLY A 52 9.62 4.82 9.32
C GLY A 52 9.89 6.02 8.42
N ALA A 53 9.03 7.03 8.43
CA ALA A 53 9.17 8.21 7.57
C ALA A 53 10.47 8.99 7.81
N GLU A 54 11.02 8.95 9.01
CA GLU A 54 12.29 9.54 9.41
C GLU A 54 13.52 8.91 8.74
N LEU A 55 13.35 7.71 8.14
CA LEU A 55 14.41 7.00 7.43
C LEU A 55 14.56 7.47 5.97
N VAL A 56 13.64 8.31 5.49
CA VAL A 56 13.63 8.82 4.12
C VAL A 56 14.26 10.22 4.09
N GLY A 57 15.31 10.37 3.31
CA GLY A 57 15.99 11.65 3.09
C GLY A 57 15.22 12.57 2.13
N GLY A 58 15.74 13.80 1.93
CA GLY A 58 15.17 14.78 1.00
C GLY A 58 14.18 15.76 1.63
N ASP A 59 13.97 15.73 2.95
CA ASP A 59 13.00 16.57 3.66
C ASP A 59 11.56 16.44 3.11
N PRO A 60 11.01 15.21 3.01
CA PRO A 60 9.73 14.96 2.38
C PRO A 60 8.55 15.57 3.15
N ARG A 61 7.51 15.96 2.43
CA ARG A 61 6.21 16.23 3.04
C ARG A 61 5.61 14.92 3.55
N ILE A 62 5.55 14.73 4.86
CA ILE A 62 5.00 13.55 5.50
C ILE A 62 3.49 13.72 5.69
N LEU A 63 2.70 12.78 5.17
CA LEU A 63 1.25 12.73 5.29
C LEU A 63 0.86 11.50 6.10
N LYS A 64 0.10 11.73 7.18
CA LYS A 64 -0.40 10.66 8.07
C LYS A 64 -1.90 10.85 8.30
N GLY A 65 -2.64 9.74 8.22
CA GLY A 65 -4.07 9.72 8.51
C GLY A 65 -4.96 10.20 7.36
N PRO A 66 -6.28 10.18 7.56
CA PRO A 66 -7.27 10.57 6.55
C PRO A 66 -7.25 12.08 6.28
N GLY A 67 -7.58 12.45 5.05
CA GLY A 67 -7.64 13.85 4.63
C GLY A 67 -7.55 14.01 3.12
N GLN A 68 -7.57 15.28 2.68
CA GLN A 68 -7.37 15.67 1.28
C GLN A 68 -6.16 16.61 1.23
N PHE A 69 -5.21 16.29 0.36
CA PHE A 69 -3.95 17.00 0.27
C PHE A 69 -3.63 17.31 -1.20
N GLU A 70 -3.08 18.49 -1.45
CA GLU A 70 -2.47 18.83 -2.72
C GLU A 70 -1.00 19.18 -2.47
N VAL A 71 -0.10 18.34 -2.97
CA VAL A 71 1.35 18.46 -2.71
C VAL A 71 2.11 18.13 -3.99
N HIS A 72 2.97 19.05 -4.44
CA HIS A 72 3.84 18.86 -5.61
C HIS A 72 3.10 18.36 -6.87
N GLY A 73 1.84 18.81 -7.08
CA GLY A 73 1.03 18.41 -8.24
C GLY A 73 0.36 17.03 -8.11
N TYR A 74 0.49 16.38 -6.96
CA TYR A 74 -0.36 15.25 -6.60
C TYR A 74 -1.61 15.75 -5.85
N ASN A 75 -2.77 15.21 -6.23
CA ASN A 75 -3.97 15.24 -5.40
C ASN A 75 -4.05 13.91 -4.64
N ILE A 76 -3.93 13.97 -3.32
CA ILE A 76 -3.86 12.79 -2.45
C ILE A 76 -5.07 12.78 -1.53
N ALA A 77 -5.81 11.66 -1.55
CA ALA A 77 -6.94 11.43 -0.65
C ALA A 77 -6.62 10.28 0.30
N GLY A 78 -6.79 10.49 1.59
CA GLY A 78 -6.67 9.47 2.63
C GLY A 78 -8.04 9.11 3.21
N LEU A 79 -8.42 7.83 3.14
CA LEU A 79 -9.62 7.26 3.74
C LEU A 79 -9.24 6.43 4.98
N GLY A 80 -9.70 6.85 6.15
CA GLY A 80 -9.49 6.09 7.39
C GLY A 80 -10.32 4.81 7.44
N THR A 81 -9.67 3.69 7.77
CA THR A 81 -10.31 2.39 8.01
C THR A 81 -9.91 1.85 9.37
N LYS A 82 -10.74 1.02 9.99
CA LYS A 82 -10.41 0.39 11.27
C LYS A 82 -9.38 -0.71 11.07
N LEU A 83 -8.28 -0.64 11.82
CA LEU A 83 -7.26 -1.68 11.86
C LEU A 83 -7.51 -2.63 13.03
N GLU A 84 -7.52 -2.11 14.26
CA GLU A 84 -7.76 -2.87 15.49
C GLU A 84 -8.48 -2.00 16.53
N GLU A 85 -9.27 -2.64 17.38
CA GLU A 85 -9.73 -2.09 18.64
C GLU A 85 -9.21 -3.02 19.74
N SER A 86 -8.36 -2.54 20.64
CA SER A 86 -7.95 -3.25 21.84
C SER A 86 -8.33 -2.44 23.07
N GLU A 87 -8.76 -3.14 24.11
CA GLU A 87 -8.99 -2.56 25.42
C GLU A 87 -7.76 -2.88 26.29
N HIS A 88 -7.15 -1.86 26.86
CA HIS A 88 -6.08 -2.01 27.83
C HIS A 88 -6.55 -1.39 29.15
N THR A 89 -6.38 -2.13 30.25
CA THR A 89 -6.66 -1.59 31.57
C THR A 89 -5.37 -0.95 32.09
N ASP A 90 -5.41 0.35 32.31
CA ASP A 90 -4.29 1.09 32.89
C ASP A 90 -4.12 0.77 34.39
N SER A 91 -2.98 1.16 34.96
CA SER A 91 -2.65 1.00 36.39
C SER A 91 -3.69 1.63 37.35
N ASP A 92 -4.51 2.56 36.85
CA ASP A 92 -5.58 3.23 37.61
C ASP A 92 -6.98 2.61 37.37
N GLU A 93 -7.06 1.38 36.83
CA GLU A 93 -8.30 0.65 36.48
C GLU A 93 -9.18 1.34 35.41
N GLU A 94 -8.67 2.34 34.69
CA GLU A 94 -9.37 2.90 33.53
C GLU A 94 -9.18 2.02 32.29
N VAL A 95 -10.28 1.68 31.63
CA VAL A 95 -10.27 0.96 30.35
C VAL A 95 -9.94 1.92 29.23
N VAL A 96 -8.69 1.90 28.76
CA VAL A 96 -8.25 2.68 27.62
C VAL A 96 -8.51 1.91 26.32
N LYS A 97 -9.36 2.46 25.45
CA LYS A 97 -9.61 1.90 24.10
C LYS A 97 -8.56 2.40 23.13
N ILE A 98 -7.63 1.53 22.75
CA ILE A 98 -6.66 1.83 21.69
C ILE A 98 -7.34 1.52 20.35
N ARG A 99 -7.57 2.56 19.56
CA ARG A 99 -8.09 2.44 18.19
C ARG A 99 -6.95 2.67 17.22
N ARG A 100 -6.48 1.62 16.57
CA ARG A 100 -5.57 1.74 15.45
C ARG A 100 -6.35 1.88 14.15
N THR A 101 -5.90 2.80 13.31
CA THR A 101 -6.51 3.06 12.01
C THR A 101 -5.49 2.78 10.90
N ASN A 102 -5.96 2.23 9.80
CA ASN A 102 -5.23 2.21 8.54
C ASN A 102 -5.83 3.28 7.62
N THR A 103 -4.98 3.94 6.85
CA THR A 103 -5.40 4.91 5.86
C THR A 103 -5.18 4.34 4.46
N VAL A 104 -6.24 4.18 3.71
CA VAL A 104 -6.18 3.90 2.28
C VAL A 104 -5.89 5.20 1.56
N TYR A 105 -4.81 5.24 0.79
CA TYR A 105 -4.43 6.44 0.05
C TYR A 105 -4.71 6.31 -1.45
N THR A 106 -5.26 7.37 -2.02
CA THR A 106 -5.44 7.49 -3.47
C THR A 106 -4.63 8.67 -3.98
N TYR A 107 -3.73 8.39 -4.90
CA TYR A 107 -2.81 9.35 -5.51
C TYR A 107 -3.24 9.65 -6.94
N ARG A 108 -3.48 10.92 -7.26
CA ARG A 108 -3.85 11.36 -8.62
C ARG A 108 -2.79 12.30 -9.15
N SER A 109 -2.19 11.93 -10.28
CA SER A 109 -1.21 12.74 -11.00
C SER A 109 -1.20 12.32 -12.47
N GLU A 110 -0.98 13.24 -13.39
CA GLU A 110 -0.90 12.97 -14.85
C GLU A 110 -2.12 12.25 -15.45
N GLY A 111 -3.31 12.46 -14.87
CA GLY A 111 -4.54 11.79 -15.29
C GLY A 111 -4.66 10.33 -14.82
N LEU A 112 -3.66 9.80 -14.13
CA LEU A 112 -3.68 8.46 -13.55
C LEU A 112 -4.09 8.50 -12.09
N THR A 113 -4.75 7.43 -11.64
CA THR A 113 -5.17 7.22 -10.27
C THR A 113 -4.57 5.92 -9.73
N VAL A 114 -3.74 6.02 -8.70
CA VAL A 114 -3.18 4.88 -7.97
C VAL A 114 -3.84 4.83 -6.60
N CYS A 115 -4.41 3.68 -6.23
CA CYS A 115 -4.96 3.45 -4.89
C CYS A 115 -4.08 2.45 -4.16
N TYR A 116 -3.64 2.81 -2.96
CA TYR A 116 -2.81 2.01 -2.05
C TYR A 116 -3.63 1.64 -0.82
N LEU A 117 -3.85 0.34 -0.59
CA LEU A 117 -4.71 -0.14 0.49
C LEU A 117 -4.03 -0.14 1.87
N GLY A 118 -2.69 0.04 1.93
CA GLY A 118 -1.93 -0.05 3.18
C GLY A 118 -1.99 -1.44 3.80
N ASP A 119 -2.05 -1.49 5.12
CA ASP A 119 -2.25 -2.73 5.91
C ASP A 119 -3.75 -2.97 6.16
N LEU A 120 -4.55 -3.00 5.09
CA LEU A 120 -6.00 -3.20 5.19
C LEU A 120 -6.31 -4.56 5.84
N LYS A 121 -7.13 -4.57 6.90
CA LYS A 121 -7.55 -5.80 7.60
C LYS A 121 -8.99 -6.22 7.34
N ARG A 122 -9.80 -5.32 6.81
CA ARG A 122 -11.22 -5.55 6.54
C ARG A 122 -11.61 -4.94 5.21
N ARG A 123 -12.56 -5.56 4.54
CA ARG A 123 -13.10 -5.05 3.27
C ARG A 123 -13.63 -3.63 3.42
N LEU A 124 -13.36 -2.81 2.41
CA LEU A 124 -14.03 -1.53 2.24
C LEU A 124 -15.48 -1.78 1.82
N THR A 125 -16.37 -0.93 2.27
CA THR A 125 -17.76 -0.93 1.79
C THR A 125 -17.82 -0.40 0.35
N PRO A 126 -18.85 -0.72 -0.44
CA PRO A 126 -19.04 -0.17 -1.77
C PRO A 126 -19.03 1.36 -1.82
N ALA A 127 -19.56 2.03 -0.78
CA ALA A 127 -19.52 3.48 -0.67
C ALA A 127 -18.07 3.99 -0.53
N GLN A 128 -17.28 3.38 0.36
CA GLN A 128 -15.87 3.72 0.54
C GLN A 128 -15.03 3.51 -0.73
N ILE A 129 -15.34 2.47 -1.52
CA ILE A 129 -14.71 2.25 -2.81
C ILE A 129 -15.16 3.33 -3.80
N GLY A 130 -16.45 3.64 -3.84
CA GLY A 130 -17.00 4.70 -4.69
C GLY A 130 -16.37 6.07 -4.44
N ASP A 131 -16.05 6.39 -3.18
CA ASP A 131 -15.37 7.63 -2.79
C ASP A 131 -13.94 7.73 -3.36
N GLN A 132 -13.30 6.61 -3.70
CA GLN A 132 -11.98 6.63 -4.36
C GLN A 132 -12.06 7.01 -5.83
N GLY A 133 -13.24 6.88 -6.46
CA GLY A 133 -13.45 7.10 -7.89
C GLY A 133 -12.86 5.99 -8.75
N SER A 134 -12.61 6.29 -10.03
CA SER A 134 -11.95 5.35 -10.94
C SER A 134 -10.49 5.17 -10.55
N VAL A 135 -10.05 3.91 -10.43
CA VAL A 135 -8.68 3.53 -10.05
C VAL A 135 -8.04 2.78 -11.21
N ASP A 136 -6.88 3.26 -11.68
CA ASP A 136 -6.11 2.63 -12.75
C ASP A 136 -5.18 1.55 -12.20
N VAL A 137 -4.51 1.84 -11.08
CA VAL A 137 -3.58 0.94 -10.41
C VAL A 137 -4.02 0.72 -8.96
N LEU A 138 -4.21 -0.52 -8.56
CA LEU A 138 -4.53 -0.91 -7.19
C LEU A 138 -3.34 -1.64 -6.56
N ILE A 139 -2.77 -1.07 -5.50
CA ILE A 139 -1.68 -1.69 -4.74
C ILE A 139 -2.28 -2.33 -3.49
N VAL A 140 -2.09 -3.65 -3.34
CA VAL A 140 -2.83 -4.46 -2.38
C VAL A 140 -1.90 -5.27 -1.46
N PRO A 141 -2.26 -5.44 -0.17
CA PRO A 141 -1.59 -6.41 0.68
C PRO A 141 -1.96 -7.84 0.23
N ALA A 142 -0.95 -8.68 0.02
CA ALA A 142 -1.12 -10.01 -0.56
C ALA A 142 -0.78 -11.17 0.39
N GLY A 143 -0.19 -10.86 1.57
CA GLY A 143 0.33 -11.87 2.48
C GLY A 143 -0.71 -12.52 3.40
N GLY A 144 -1.98 -12.11 3.37
CA GLY A 144 -2.98 -12.68 4.28
C GLY A 144 -2.56 -12.63 5.76
N GLY A 145 -2.94 -13.64 6.54
CA GLY A 145 -2.50 -13.78 7.93
C GLY A 145 -2.85 -12.57 8.82
N CYS A 146 -1.93 -11.65 8.95
CA CYS A 146 -2.11 -10.43 9.76
C CYS A 146 -2.80 -9.28 9.01
N THR A 147 -3.13 -9.42 7.73
CA THR A 147 -3.85 -8.46 6.89
C THR A 147 -5.09 -9.08 6.25
N ILE A 148 -5.78 -8.37 5.38
CA ILE A 148 -6.93 -8.89 4.63
C ILE A 148 -6.54 -10.15 3.83
N SER A 149 -7.43 -11.14 3.78
CA SER A 149 -7.16 -12.39 3.07
C SER A 149 -7.10 -12.18 1.54
N PRO A 150 -6.33 -13.01 0.79
CA PRO A 150 -6.27 -12.93 -0.66
C PRO A 150 -7.63 -13.03 -1.35
N SER A 151 -8.56 -13.86 -0.85
CA SER A 151 -9.92 -13.95 -1.39
C SER A 151 -10.72 -12.66 -1.20
N GLU A 152 -10.59 -12.02 -0.04
CA GLU A 152 -11.23 -10.71 0.19
C GLU A 152 -10.59 -9.60 -0.66
N VAL A 153 -9.27 -9.66 -0.90
CA VAL A 153 -8.60 -8.75 -1.84
C VAL A 153 -9.15 -8.92 -3.26
N LEU A 154 -9.38 -10.17 -3.70
CA LEU A 154 -10.00 -10.43 -5.01
C LEU A 154 -11.41 -9.82 -5.09
N GLU A 155 -12.23 -9.99 -4.05
CA GLU A 155 -13.57 -9.36 -4.00
C GLU A 155 -13.46 -7.83 -4.10
N GLN A 156 -12.52 -7.21 -3.38
CA GLN A 156 -12.29 -5.76 -3.47
C GLN A 156 -11.83 -5.34 -4.86
N ALA A 157 -10.87 -6.06 -5.45
CA ALA A 157 -10.35 -5.79 -6.79
C ALA A 157 -11.47 -5.85 -7.84
N ASN A 158 -12.40 -6.80 -7.73
CA ASN A 158 -13.56 -6.89 -8.62
C ASN A 158 -14.48 -5.67 -8.53
N VAL A 159 -14.60 -5.05 -7.35
CA VAL A 159 -15.41 -3.82 -7.17
C VAL A 159 -14.66 -2.59 -7.66
N PHE A 160 -13.35 -2.47 -7.37
CA PHE A 160 -12.51 -1.39 -7.88
C PHE A 160 -12.36 -1.43 -9.41
N ASN A 161 -12.34 -2.62 -9.98
CA ASN A 161 -12.13 -2.87 -11.42
C ASN A 161 -10.91 -2.11 -11.99
N PRO A 162 -9.72 -2.23 -11.35
CA PRO A 162 -8.53 -1.53 -11.79
C PRO A 162 -7.96 -2.13 -13.07
N LYS A 163 -7.06 -1.42 -13.73
CA LYS A 163 -6.33 -1.94 -14.89
C LYS A 163 -5.10 -2.75 -14.49
N ILE A 164 -4.45 -2.36 -13.40
CA ILE A 164 -3.26 -3.03 -12.89
C ILE A 164 -3.45 -3.29 -11.39
N ILE A 165 -3.10 -4.50 -10.94
CA ILE A 165 -3.03 -4.86 -9.53
C ILE A 165 -1.57 -5.16 -9.20
N ILE A 166 -1.03 -4.52 -8.16
CA ILE A 166 0.33 -4.73 -7.69
C ILE A 166 0.26 -5.32 -6.27
N PRO A 167 0.57 -6.62 -6.09
CA PRO A 167 0.67 -7.22 -4.77
C PRO A 167 1.93 -6.77 -4.05
N VAL A 168 1.79 -6.41 -2.78
CA VAL A 168 2.86 -6.07 -1.85
C VAL A 168 2.56 -6.71 -0.49
N HIS A 169 3.35 -6.45 0.55
CA HIS A 169 3.08 -6.90 1.91
C HIS A 169 2.80 -8.41 2.01
N TYR A 170 3.70 -9.21 1.45
CA TYR A 170 3.71 -10.66 1.53
C TYR A 170 5.09 -11.15 2.00
N SER A 171 5.15 -12.40 2.50
CA SER A 171 6.39 -12.99 2.99
C SER A 171 7.43 -13.09 1.89
N GLN A 172 8.65 -12.63 2.21
CA GLN A 172 9.85 -12.84 1.43
C GLN A 172 10.73 -13.89 2.14
N GLU A 173 11.92 -14.20 1.60
CA GLU A 173 12.84 -15.23 2.14
C GLU A 173 13.18 -15.05 3.64
N THR A 174 13.16 -13.83 4.15
CA THR A 174 13.25 -13.53 5.57
C THR A 174 11.84 -13.25 6.08
N ALA A 175 11.28 -14.19 6.83
CA ALA A 175 9.90 -14.12 7.29
C ALA A 175 9.64 -12.90 8.18
N VAL A 176 8.76 -12.01 7.72
CA VAL A 176 8.01 -11.14 8.64
C VAL A 176 6.89 -12.03 9.22
N ASP A 177 6.84 -12.15 10.54
CA ASP A 177 5.86 -13.00 11.23
C ASP A 177 4.43 -12.67 10.78
N GLY A 178 3.67 -13.70 10.44
CA GLY A 178 2.25 -13.60 10.12
C GLY A 178 1.91 -13.30 8.67
N LEU A 179 2.89 -13.15 7.76
CA LEU A 179 2.64 -13.01 6.32
C LEU A 179 2.84 -14.34 5.58
N GLU A 180 1.96 -14.64 4.64
CA GLU A 180 2.06 -15.78 3.73
C GLU A 180 2.83 -15.39 2.46
N PRO A 181 3.43 -16.38 1.75
CA PRO A 181 4.00 -16.19 0.42
C PRO A 181 2.96 -15.72 -0.61
N ILE A 182 3.43 -15.11 -1.70
CA ILE A 182 2.57 -14.59 -2.78
C ILE A 182 1.77 -15.68 -3.52
N ASP A 183 2.20 -16.93 -3.47
CA ASP A 183 1.60 -18.04 -4.23
C ASP A 183 0.11 -18.22 -3.97
N ARG A 184 -0.32 -18.05 -2.71
CA ARG A 184 -1.73 -18.12 -2.35
C ARG A 184 -2.55 -17.00 -3.01
N PHE A 185 -2.00 -15.78 -3.01
CA PHE A 185 -2.63 -14.64 -3.68
C PHE A 185 -2.77 -14.91 -5.19
N LEU A 186 -1.71 -15.37 -5.85
CA LEU A 186 -1.74 -15.67 -7.28
C LEU A 186 -2.73 -16.79 -7.61
N THR A 187 -2.83 -17.81 -6.76
CA THR A 187 -3.81 -18.91 -6.90
C THR A 187 -5.25 -18.38 -6.81
N GLU A 188 -5.57 -17.55 -5.84
CA GLU A 188 -6.90 -16.95 -5.69
C GLU A 188 -7.28 -16.07 -6.89
N PHE A 189 -6.30 -15.36 -7.46
CA PHE A 189 -6.50 -14.54 -8.66
C PHE A 189 -6.51 -15.36 -9.97
N GLY A 190 -6.27 -16.67 -9.91
CA GLY A 190 -6.21 -17.53 -11.09
C GLY A 190 -5.08 -17.14 -12.05
N VAL A 191 -4.00 -16.57 -11.53
CA VAL A 191 -2.88 -16.06 -12.32
C VAL A 191 -1.67 -16.99 -12.15
N GLU A 192 -1.14 -17.47 -13.26
CA GLU A 192 0.18 -18.11 -13.26
C GLU A 192 1.23 -17.06 -12.90
N ALA A 193 2.21 -17.42 -12.03
CA ALA A 193 3.20 -16.49 -11.53
C ALA A 193 3.92 -15.73 -12.67
N PRO A 194 3.63 -14.44 -12.88
CA PRO A 194 4.28 -13.68 -13.93
C PRO A 194 5.75 -13.41 -13.57
N PRO A 195 6.65 -13.30 -14.54
CA PRO A 195 8.05 -12.96 -14.25
C PRO A 195 8.11 -11.60 -13.52
N PRO A 196 8.76 -11.56 -12.32
CA PRO A 196 8.82 -10.33 -11.54
C PRO A 196 9.58 -9.22 -12.28
N GLN A 197 9.01 -8.02 -12.29
CA GLN A 197 9.58 -6.83 -12.90
C GLN A 197 10.28 -5.95 -11.84
N ILE A 198 11.30 -5.20 -12.25
CA ILE A 198 11.96 -4.24 -11.36
C ILE A 198 11.04 -3.04 -11.08
N ARG A 199 10.31 -2.64 -12.11
CA ARG A 199 9.35 -1.52 -12.08
C ARG A 199 8.29 -1.71 -13.15
N VAL A 200 7.17 -1.06 -12.97
CA VAL A 200 6.15 -0.89 -14.00
C VAL A 200 6.03 0.58 -14.37
N ASN A 201 6.11 0.88 -15.67
CA ASN A 201 5.82 2.22 -16.19
C ASN A 201 4.36 2.26 -16.65
N VAL A 202 3.59 3.17 -16.07
CA VAL A 202 2.16 3.34 -16.34
C VAL A 202 1.92 4.70 -16.99
N THR A 203 1.26 4.69 -18.14
CA THR A 203 0.76 5.88 -18.83
C THR A 203 -0.69 5.64 -19.23
N LEU A 204 -1.45 6.67 -19.52
CA LEU A 204 -2.83 6.54 -19.99
C LEU A 204 -2.96 5.65 -21.24
N THR A 205 -1.93 5.66 -22.09
CA THR A 205 -1.91 4.90 -23.34
C THR A 205 -1.38 3.46 -23.16
N SER A 206 -0.67 3.18 -22.07
CA SER A 206 -0.14 1.84 -21.77
C SER A 206 -1.04 1.00 -20.87
N LEU A 207 -2.15 1.57 -20.36
CA LEU A 207 -3.10 0.82 -19.54
C LEU A 207 -3.67 -0.37 -20.32
N PRO A 208 -3.65 -1.59 -19.73
CA PRO A 208 -4.20 -2.76 -20.38
C PRO A 208 -5.73 -2.67 -20.50
N ARG A 209 -6.30 -3.36 -21.50
CA ARG A 209 -7.76 -3.41 -21.67
C ARG A 209 -8.44 -4.19 -20.55
N GLU A 210 -7.82 -5.28 -20.12
CA GLU A 210 -8.26 -6.15 -19.04
C GLU A 210 -7.33 -6.00 -17.82
N THR A 211 -7.86 -6.26 -16.64
CA THR A 211 -7.07 -6.21 -15.40
C THR A 211 -5.89 -7.18 -15.47
N GLN A 212 -4.70 -6.71 -15.11
CA GLN A 212 -3.48 -7.50 -15.05
C GLN A 212 -2.86 -7.43 -13.65
N VAL A 213 -2.38 -8.58 -13.16
CA VAL A 213 -1.54 -8.65 -11.95
C VAL A 213 -0.08 -8.46 -12.37
N VAL A 214 0.58 -7.47 -11.79
CA VAL A 214 2.01 -7.18 -12.01
C VAL A 214 2.77 -7.45 -10.75
N VAL A 215 3.62 -8.47 -10.75
CA VAL A 215 4.49 -8.80 -9.63
C VAL A 215 5.79 -8.02 -9.77
N LEU A 216 6.12 -7.24 -8.76
CA LEU A 216 7.36 -6.51 -8.69
C LEU A 216 8.36 -7.27 -7.81
N ARG A 217 9.64 -7.28 -8.21
CA ARG A 217 10.72 -7.67 -7.31
C ARG A 217 11.19 -6.45 -6.52
N LYS A 218 11.56 -6.68 -5.27
CA LYS A 218 12.15 -5.65 -4.42
C LYS A 218 13.36 -5.01 -5.10
N VAL A 219 13.42 -3.69 -5.07
CA VAL A 219 14.60 -2.90 -5.43
C VAL A 219 15.31 -2.44 -4.16
N SER A 220 16.61 -2.39 -4.21
CA SER A 220 17.50 -1.91 -3.13
C SER A 220 18.02 -0.52 -3.44
#